data_24ccb7b0363e55e9d54ca8c4d64c93a9
#
_entry.id   24ccb7b0363e55e9d54ca8c4d64c93a9
#
_cell.length_a   1.000
_cell.length_b   1.000
_cell.length_c   1.000
_cell.angle_alpha   90.00
_cell.angle_beta   90.00
_cell.angle_gamma   90.00
#
_symmetry.space_group_name_H-M   'P 1'
#
loop_
_entity.id
_entity.type
_entity.pdbx_description
1 polymer ?
#
loop_
_entity_poly.entity_id
_entity_poly.type
_entity_poly.pdbx_seq_one_letter_code
_entity_poly.pdbx_strand_id
1 'polypeptide(L)'
;MSGFNDTFRRQRLRDAFPGAARVDLGSASIDQVSRLYQEAGYDVGVEFRRFLEEYREFSISWIYREMEVGVQIDAEGALSFHPGNIRIFSQRVGRPLIPVGSAFATEEVVLIAGDGDVFLAGDAGMQYVGNGFMQSMQALISGNWDKVFF
;
A
#
# COMPACT_ATOMS: atom_id res chain seq x y z
N MET A 1 -14.99 -21.73 5.34
CA MET A 1 -15.89 -20.71 5.90
C MET A 1 -15.19 -19.39 5.99
N SER A 2 -15.41 -18.61 4.98
CA SER A 2 -14.72 -17.33 4.84
C SER A 2 -15.15 -16.30 5.89
N GLY A 3 -16.42 -16.31 6.34
CA GLY A 3 -16.95 -15.29 7.26
C GLY A 3 -16.26 -15.23 8.61
N PHE A 4 -15.99 -16.38 9.22
CA PHE A 4 -15.30 -16.45 10.51
C PHE A 4 -13.85 -15.99 10.37
N ASN A 5 -13.15 -16.46 9.35
CA ASN A 5 -11.77 -16.10 9.10
C ASN A 5 -11.64 -14.61 8.77
N ASP A 6 -12.58 -14.05 8.01
CA ASP A 6 -12.58 -12.63 7.66
C ASP A 6 -12.80 -11.76 8.89
N THR A 7 -13.72 -12.13 9.78
CA THR A 7 -13.96 -11.38 11.01
C THR A 7 -12.74 -11.37 11.91
N PHE A 8 -12.12 -12.53 12.10
CA PHE A 8 -10.90 -12.66 12.90
C PHE A 8 -9.75 -11.87 12.30
N ARG A 9 -9.58 -11.93 10.98
CA ARG A 9 -8.56 -11.22 10.26
C ARG A 9 -8.73 -9.71 10.38
N ARG A 10 -9.97 -9.21 10.25
CA ARG A 10 -10.27 -7.79 10.41
C ARG A 10 -9.95 -7.31 11.81
N GLN A 11 -10.32 -8.08 12.83
CA GLN A 11 -10.03 -7.71 14.22
C GLN A 11 -8.53 -7.67 14.47
N ARG A 12 -7.79 -8.64 13.96
CA ARG A 12 -6.33 -8.68 14.08
C ARG A 12 -5.69 -7.45 13.44
N LEU A 13 -6.18 -7.04 12.27
CA LEU A 13 -5.66 -5.84 11.59
C LEU A 13 -6.00 -4.57 12.35
N ARG A 14 -7.21 -4.46 12.91
CA ARG A 14 -7.56 -3.31 13.74
C ARG A 14 -6.66 -3.21 14.95
N ASP A 15 -6.38 -4.33 15.58
CA ASP A 15 -5.50 -4.38 16.76
C ASP A 15 -4.06 -3.97 16.40
N ALA A 16 -3.63 -4.27 15.17
CA ALA A 16 -2.30 -3.93 14.69
C ALA A 16 -2.11 -2.44 14.41
N PHE A 17 -3.21 -1.68 14.25
CA PHE A 17 -3.15 -0.27 13.86
C PHE A 17 -3.86 0.62 14.88
N PRO A 18 -3.28 0.77 16.09
CA PRO A 18 -3.86 1.70 17.07
C PRO A 18 -3.80 3.13 16.51
N GLY A 19 -4.88 3.88 16.74
CA GLY A 19 -5.01 5.22 16.20
C GLY A 19 -5.74 5.28 14.86
N ALA A 20 -6.00 4.15 14.22
CA ALA A 20 -6.79 4.13 13.00
C ALA A 20 -8.27 4.40 13.31
N ALA A 21 -8.90 5.23 12.48
CA ALA A 21 -10.34 5.48 12.55
C ALA A 21 -11.12 4.34 11.89
N ARG A 22 -10.60 3.80 10.78
CA ARG A 22 -11.21 2.70 10.04
C ARG A 22 -10.14 1.79 9.49
N VAL A 23 -10.44 0.49 9.50
CA VAL A 23 -9.64 -0.53 8.83
C VAL A 23 -10.61 -1.46 8.13
N ASP A 24 -10.50 -1.55 6.81
CA ASP A 24 -11.40 -2.37 6.00
C ASP A 24 -10.62 -3.30 5.10
N LEU A 25 -11.21 -4.50 4.87
CA LEU A 25 -10.71 -5.49 3.94
C LEU A 25 -11.78 -5.78 2.90
N GLY A 26 -11.37 -5.84 1.64
CA GLY A 26 -12.21 -6.34 0.56
C GLY A 26 -12.06 -7.84 0.38
N SER A 27 -12.73 -8.37 -0.64
CA SER A 27 -12.82 -9.80 -0.92
C SER A 27 -12.26 -10.19 -2.28
N ALA A 28 -11.39 -9.37 -2.86
CA ALA A 28 -10.78 -9.66 -4.17
C ALA A 28 -9.99 -10.97 -4.13
N SER A 29 -10.03 -11.71 -5.25
CA SER A 29 -9.29 -12.96 -5.41
C SER A 29 -7.80 -12.68 -5.58
N ILE A 30 -6.95 -13.40 -4.85
CA ILE A 30 -5.49 -13.29 -4.99
C ILE A 30 -5.06 -13.60 -6.42
N ASP A 31 -5.61 -14.65 -7.03
CA ASP A 31 -5.24 -15.05 -8.38
C ASP A 31 -5.65 -14.00 -9.41
N GLN A 32 -6.81 -13.41 -9.24
CA GLN A 32 -7.30 -12.35 -10.12
C GLN A 32 -6.44 -11.10 -10.00
N VAL A 33 -6.11 -10.69 -8.79
CA VAL A 33 -5.25 -9.52 -8.56
C VAL A 33 -3.84 -9.77 -9.11
N SER A 34 -3.27 -10.95 -8.86
CA SER A 34 -1.96 -11.33 -9.41
C SER A 34 -1.93 -11.24 -10.92
N ARG A 35 -3.00 -11.71 -11.58
CA ARG A 35 -3.11 -11.66 -13.04
C ARG A 35 -3.16 -10.22 -13.55
N LEU A 36 -3.87 -9.33 -12.87
CA LEU A 36 -3.92 -7.92 -13.25
C LEU A 36 -2.54 -7.29 -13.23
N TYR A 37 -1.75 -7.57 -12.20
CA TYR A 37 -0.37 -7.07 -12.12
C TYR A 37 0.52 -7.66 -13.21
N GLN A 38 0.41 -8.96 -13.47
CA GLN A 38 1.18 -9.60 -14.53
C GLN A 38 0.85 -9.03 -15.90
N GLU A 39 -0.44 -8.82 -16.18
CA GLU A 39 -0.89 -8.22 -17.45
C GLU A 39 -0.40 -6.79 -17.61
N ALA A 40 -0.23 -6.07 -16.51
CA ALA A 40 0.30 -4.70 -16.51
C ALA A 40 1.84 -4.67 -16.62
N GLY A 41 2.51 -5.83 -16.61
CA GLY A 41 3.96 -5.92 -16.78
C GLY A 41 4.76 -5.97 -15.49
N TYR A 42 4.11 -6.12 -14.35
CA TYR A 42 4.80 -6.23 -13.07
C TYR A 42 5.09 -7.69 -12.75
N ASP A 43 6.22 -7.92 -12.09
CA ASP A 43 6.64 -9.26 -11.69
C ASP A 43 6.02 -9.62 -10.34
N VAL A 44 5.18 -10.67 -10.33
CA VAL A 44 4.54 -11.14 -9.10
C VAL A 44 5.37 -12.31 -8.56
N GLY A 45 6.43 -11.97 -7.83
CA GLY A 45 7.26 -12.95 -7.15
C GLY A 45 6.65 -13.36 -5.81
N VAL A 46 7.41 -14.21 -5.08
CA VAL A 46 6.97 -14.77 -3.80
C VAL A 46 6.67 -13.67 -2.77
N GLU A 47 7.55 -12.68 -2.65
CA GLU A 47 7.39 -11.63 -1.65
C GLU A 47 6.16 -10.76 -1.94
N PHE A 48 5.95 -10.40 -3.20
CA PHE A 48 4.78 -9.61 -3.56
C PHE A 48 3.49 -10.41 -3.38
N ARG A 49 3.51 -11.72 -3.69
CA ARG A 49 2.34 -12.58 -3.47
C ARG A 49 2.00 -12.66 -1.98
N ARG A 50 2.99 -12.72 -1.10
CA ARG A 50 2.75 -12.68 0.36
C ARG A 50 2.09 -11.38 0.78
N PHE A 51 2.52 -10.26 0.23
CA PHE A 51 1.86 -8.98 0.46
C PHE A 51 0.40 -9.03 0.03
N LEU A 52 0.11 -9.58 -1.17
CA LEU A 52 -1.25 -9.68 -1.68
C LEU A 52 -2.14 -10.59 -0.83
N GLU A 53 -1.58 -11.63 -0.23
CA GLU A 53 -2.35 -12.51 0.66
C GLU A 53 -2.96 -11.74 1.83
N GLU A 54 -2.24 -10.76 2.36
CA GLU A 54 -2.67 -9.95 3.50
C GLU A 54 -3.44 -8.69 3.09
N TYR A 55 -2.97 -7.97 2.06
CA TYR A 55 -3.36 -6.58 1.84
C TYR A 55 -3.87 -6.28 0.43
N ARG A 56 -4.22 -7.27 -0.37
CA ARG A 56 -4.61 -7.05 -1.79
C ARG A 56 -5.78 -6.11 -1.99
N GLU A 57 -6.62 -5.98 -0.98
CA GLU A 57 -7.76 -5.05 -1.00
C GLU A 57 -7.98 -4.58 0.43
N PHE A 58 -7.32 -3.51 0.79
CA PHE A 58 -7.20 -3.05 2.16
C PHE A 58 -7.30 -1.54 2.16
N SER A 59 -8.01 -0.98 3.13
CA SER A 59 -8.01 0.46 3.34
C SER A 59 -7.88 0.77 4.83
N ILE A 60 -7.21 1.86 5.11
CA ILE A 60 -7.00 2.35 6.47
C ILE A 60 -7.10 3.86 6.46
N SER A 61 -7.76 4.42 7.47
CA SER A 61 -7.84 5.86 7.64
C SER A 61 -7.62 6.24 9.08
N TRP A 62 -7.23 7.49 9.28
CA TRP A 62 -7.02 8.07 10.61
C TRP A 62 -7.33 9.56 10.54
N ILE A 63 -7.39 10.19 11.70
CA ILE A 63 -7.68 11.62 11.78
C ILE A 63 -6.36 12.37 11.91
N TYR A 64 -6.15 13.31 10.99
CA TYR A 64 -5.00 14.20 11.00
C TYR A 64 -5.50 15.63 10.87
N ARG A 65 -5.23 16.45 11.88
CA ARG A 65 -5.66 17.86 11.92
C ARG A 65 -7.17 18.02 11.60
N GLU A 66 -7.99 17.23 12.30
CA GLU A 66 -9.45 17.23 12.17
C GLU A 66 -9.98 16.71 10.83
N MET A 67 -9.10 16.22 9.95
CA MET A 67 -9.50 15.63 8.67
C MET A 67 -9.22 14.13 8.65
N GLU A 68 -10.13 13.39 8.06
CA GLU A 68 -9.89 11.95 7.83
C GLU A 68 -9.00 11.81 6.59
N VAL A 69 -7.85 11.19 6.78
CA VAL A 69 -6.91 10.86 5.69
C VAL A 69 -6.70 9.35 5.68
N GLY A 70 -6.22 8.83 4.57
CA GLY A 70 -6.07 7.39 4.48
C GLY A 70 -5.22 6.88 3.34
N VAL A 71 -5.10 5.56 3.34
CA VAL A 71 -4.41 4.78 2.32
C VAL A 71 -5.39 3.74 1.82
N GLN A 72 -5.47 3.59 0.51
CA GLN A 72 -6.29 2.56 -0.11
C GLN A 72 -5.40 1.68 -0.97
N ILE A 73 -5.39 0.40 -0.64
CA ILE A 73 -4.64 -0.62 -1.37
C ILE A 73 -5.61 -1.42 -2.21
N ASP A 74 -5.50 -1.31 -3.52
CA ASP A 74 -6.22 -2.14 -4.48
C ASP A 74 -5.52 -2.10 -5.83
N ALA A 75 -5.72 -3.13 -6.64
CA ALA A 75 -5.07 -3.23 -7.94
C ALA A 75 -5.60 -2.19 -8.92
N GLU A 76 -6.89 -1.92 -8.89
CA GLU A 76 -7.49 -0.97 -9.83
C GLU A 76 -6.91 0.43 -9.65
N GLY A 77 -6.87 0.92 -8.42
CA GLY A 77 -6.29 2.23 -8.12
C GLY A 77 -4.80 2.28 -8.38
N ALA A 78 -4.08 1.23 -7.96
CA ALA A 78 -2.63 1.14 -8.16
C ALA A 78 -2.25 1.15 -9.64
N LEU A 79 -2.94 0.37 -10.46
CA LEU A 79 -2.62 0.22 -11.87
C LEU A 79 -3.15 1.37 -12.73
N SER A 80 -3.87 2.32 -12.14
CA SER A 80 -4.26 3.55 -12.82
C SER A 80 -3.08 4.53 -12.96
N PHE A 81 -2.04 4.39 -12.15
CA PHE A 81 -0.83 5.22 -12.27
C PHE A 81 -0.04 4.80 -13.50
N HIS A 82 0.47 5.78 -14.24
CA HIS A 82 1.17 5.54 -15.48
C HIS A 82 2.44 4.71 -15.26
N PRO A 83 2.63 3.58 -15.97
CA PRO A 83 3.80 2.71 -15.76
C PRO A 83 5.13 3.42 -15.98
N GLY A 84 5.16 4.41 -16.86
CA GLY A 84 6.36 5.22 -17.10
C GLY A 84 6.80 5.99 -15.86
N ASN A 85 5.86 6.53 -15.10
CA ASN A 85 6.17 7.22 -13.86
C ASN A 85 6.70 6.24 -12.80
N ILE A 86 6.12 5.06 -12.71
CA ILE A 86 6.59 4.02 -11.79
C ILE A 86 8.02 3.61 -12.14
N ARG A 87 8.33 3.53 -13.42
CA ARG A 87 9.69 3.21 -13.89
C ARG A 87 10.69 4.29 -13.48
N ILE A 88 10.29 5.56 -13.59
CA ILE A 88 11.15 6.69 -13.16
C ILE A 88 11.42 6.60 -11.66
N PHE A 89 10.40 6.33 -10.85
CA PHE A 89 10.57 6.17 -9.42
C PHE A 89 11.46 4.97 -9.08
N SER A 90 11.30 3.86 -9.79
CA SER A 90 12.14 2.67 -9.62
C SER A 90 13.60 2.98 -9.93
N GLN A 91 13.88 3.73 -11.00
CA GLN A 91 15.23 4.14 -11.35
C GLN A 91 15.84 5.04 -10.29
N ARG A 92 15.04 5.93 -9.69
CA ARG A 92 15.51 6.86 -8.66
C ARG A 92 16.01 6.12 -7.43
N VAL A 93 15.35 5.04 -7.02
CA VAL A 93 15.78 4.26 -5.85
C VAL A 93 16.70 3.09 -6.22
N GLY A 94 16.89 2.83 -7.51
CA GLY A 94 17.77 1.75 -8.00
C GLY A 94 17.21 0.36 -7.80
N ARG A 95 15.91 0.20 -7.64
CA ARG A 95 15.25 -1.08 -7.42
C ARG A 95 13.88 -1.09 -8.09
N PRO A 96 13.39 -2.26 -8.53
CA PRO A 96 12.02 -2.37 -9.03
C PRO A 96 11.01 -2.02 -7.93
N LEU A 97 10.06 -1.15 -8.26
CA LEU A 97 8.95 -0.79 -7.38
C LEU A 97 7.64 -1.23 -8.01
N ILE A 98 6.70 -1.64 -7.16
CA ILE A 98 5.37 -2.04 -7.59
C ILE A 98 4.35 -1.11 -6.93
N PRO A 99 3.44 -0.50 -7.71
CA PRO A 99 2.38 0.31 -7.13
C PRO A 99 1.34 -0.61 -6.49
N VAL A 100 0.94 -0.30 -5.27
CA VAL A 100 -0.02 -1.14 -4.53
C VAL A 100 -1.30 -0.39 -4.17
N GLY A 101 -1.29 0.93 -4.24
CA GLY A 101 -2.45 1.73 -3.92
C GLY A 101 -2.17 3.20 -3.97
N SER A 102 -3.03 3.95 -3.31
CA SER A 102 -2.94 5.40 -3.25
C SER A 102 -3.09 5.89 -1.81
N ALA A 103 -2.56 7.07 -1.56
CA ALA A 103 -2.63 7.72 -0.26
C ALA A 103 -3.16 9.14 -0.43
N PHE A 104 -3.78 9.67 0.63
CA PHE A 104 -4.21 11.06 0.72
C PHE A 104 -5.08 11.49 -0.46
N ALA A 105 -6.21 10.81 -0.62
CA ALA A 105 -7.20 11.10 -1.66
C ALA A 105 -6.65 10.95 -3.10
N THR A 106 -5.84 9.93 -3.31
CA THR A 106 -5.24 9.56 -4.60
C THR A 106 -4.16 10.53 -5.13
N GLU A 107 -3.69 11.43 -4.27
CA GLU A 107 -2.63 12.37 -4.69
C GLU A 107 -1.27 11.71 -4.78
N GLU A 108 -1.04 10.63 -4.04
CA GLU A 108 0.23 9.92 -4.02
C GLU A 108 0.03 8.44 -4.26
N VAL A 109 0.98 7.82 -4.94
CA VAL A 109 1.01 6.37 -5.13
C VAL A 109 1.81 5.74 -3.99
N VAL A 110 1.32 4.60 -3.49
CA VAL A 110 2.04 3.78 -2.53
C VAL A 110 2.81 2.73 -3.31
N LEU A 111 4.13 2.69 -3.11
CA LEU A 111 5.05 1.82 -3.82
C LEU A 111 5.76 0.90 -2.84
N ILE A 112 5.94 -0.37 -3.22
CA ILE A 112 6.76 -1.29 -2.43
C ILE A 112 7.89 -1.86 -3.28
N ALA A 113 9.05 -2.08 -2.61
CA ALA A 113 10.19 -2.77 -3.18
C ALA A 113 10.19 -4.23 -2.72
N GLY A 114 10.94 -5.08 -3.42
CA GLY A 114 11.02 -6.50 -3.09
C GLY A 114 11.60 -6.80 -1.71
N ASP A 115 12.38 -5.88 -1.15
CA ASP A 115 12.95 -6.01 0.20
C ASP A 115 12.02 -5.50 1.31
N GLY A 116 10.82 -5.04 0.95
CA GLY A 116 9.83 -4.57 1.90
C GLY A 116 9.81 -3.07 2.14
N ASP A 117 10.70 -2.30 1.53
CA ASP A 117 10.68 -0.85 1.64
C ASP A 117 9.41 -0.27 1.02
N VAL A 118 8.82 0.71 1.71
CA VAL A 118 7.59 1.38 1.28
C VAL A 118 7.89 2.84 1.04
N PHE A 119 7.39 3.34 -0.10
CA PHE A 119 7.55 4.74 -0.51
C PHE A 119 6.19 5.35 -0.84
N LEU A 120 6.10 6.64 -0.66
CA LEU A 120 5.04 7.47 -1.25
C LEU A 120 5.65 8.29 -2.37
N ALA A 121 4.95 8.44 -3.47
CA ALA A 121 5.45 9.20 -4.61
C ALA A 121 4.33 10.00 -5.26
N GLY A 122 4.65 11.20 -5.71
CA GLY A 122 3.72 12.10 -6.38
C GLY A 122 4.47 13.24 -7.04
N ASP A 123 3.75 14.31 -7.36
CA ASP A 123 4.31 15.46 -8.08
C ASP A 123 5.46 16.13 -7.34
N ALA A 124 5.42 16.12 -6.01
CA ALA A 124 6.46 16.75 -5.19
C ALA A 124 7.74 15.89 -5.08
N GLY A 125 7.70 14.62 -5.51
CA GLY A 125 8.83 13.71 -5.42
C GLY A 125 8.47 12.45 -4.64
N MET A 126 9.48 11.80 -4.09
CA MET A 126 9.34 10.56 -3.33
C MET A 126 9.65 10.77 -1.86
N GLN A 127 9.00 9.99 -1.01
CA GLN A 127 9.30 9.93 0.42
C GLN A 127 9.44 8.47 0.83
N TYR A 128 10.46 8.18 1.64
CA TYR A 128 10.62 6.85 2.21
C TYR A 128 9.80 6.77 3.51
N VAL A 129 8.96 5.76 3.65
CA VAL A 129 8.09 5.61 4.82
C VAL A 129 8.68 4.63 5.83
N GLY A 130 9.09 3.46 5.38
CA GLY A 130 9.64 2.46 6.28
C GLY A 130 9.86 1.11 5.59
N ASN A 131 10.41 0.16 6.33
CA ASN A 131 10.59 -1.21 5.88
C ASN A 131 9.50 -2.08 6.48
N GLY A 132 8.72 -2.73 5.62
CA GLY A 132 7.56 -3.49 6.01
C GLY A 132 6.26 -2.69 5.90
N PHE A 133 5.22 -3.31 5.35
CA PHE A 133 3.97 -2.60 5.09
C PHE A 133 3.27 -2.20 6.39
N MET A 134 3.16 -3.12 7.36
CA MET A 134 2.50 -2.84 8.64
C MET A 134 3.20 -1.70 9.37
N GLN A 135 4.53 -1.76 9.48
CA GLN A 135 5.32 -0.73 10.13
C GLN A 135 5.18 0.62 9.44
N SER A 136 5.11 0.61 8.11
CA SER A 136 4.93 1.83 7.33
C SER A 136 3.58 2.47 7.57
N MET A 137 2.51 1.68 7.63
CA MET A 137 1.19 2.21 7.94
C MET A 137 1.12 2.77 9.36
N GLN A 138 1.74 2.09 10.32
CA GLN A 138 1.84 2.57 11.70
C GLN A 138 2.59 3.91 11.77
N ALA A 139 3.66 4.03 10.98
CA ALA A 139 4.43 5.28 10.91
C ALA A 139 3.60 6.43 10.33
N LEU A 140 2.82 6.17 9.29
CA LEU A 140 1.93 7.17 8.72
C LEU A 140 0.87 7.63 9.72
N ILE A 141 0.24 6.70 10.42
CA ILE A 141 -0.80 7.00 11.40
C ILE A 141 -0.25 7.85 12.55
N SER A 142 0.92 7.48 13.06
CA SER A 142 1.54 8.18 14.19
C SER A 142 2.25 9.48 13.78
N GLY A 143 2.49 9.67 12.48
CA GLY A 143 3.27 10.79 11.98
C GLY A 143 4.76 10.65 12.21
N ASN A 144 5.23 9.48 12.65
CA ASN A 144 6.62 9.25 13.00
C ASN A 144 7.39 8.63 11.84
N TRP A 145 7.61 9.42 10.81
CA TRP A 145 8.39 9.02 9.63
C TRP A 145 9.05 10.24 9.03
N ASP A 146 10.10 10.02 8.22
CA ASP A 146 10.84 11.10 7.57
C ASP A 146 10.02 11.63 6.39
N LYS A 147 9.66 12.89 6.44
CA LYS A 147 8.82 13.53 5.42
C LYS A 147 9.62 14.29 4.36
N VAL A 148 10.92 14.00 4.27
CA VAL A 148 11.79 14.65 3.31
C VAL A 148 11.59 14.06 1.91
N PHE A 149 11.37 14.91 0.92
CA PHE A 149 11.27 14.48 -0.47
C PHE A 149 12.66 14.29 -1.10
N PHE A 150 12.73 13.37 -2.01
CA PHE A 150 13.94 13.15 -2.80
C PHE A 150 13.63 12.79 -4.24
#